data_28d00c521e029b16b1fdd0af19529e05
#
_entry.id   28d00c521e029b16b1fdd0af19529e05
#
_cell.length_a   1.000
_cell.length_b   1.000
_cell.length_c   1.000
_cell.angle_alpha   90.00
_cell.angle_beta   90.00
_cell.angle_gamma   90.00
#
_symmetry.space_group_name_H-M   'P 1'
#
loop_
_entity.id
_entity.type
_entity.pdbx_description
1 polymer ?
#
loop_
_entity_poly.entity_id
_entity_poly.type
_entity_poly.pdbx_seq_one_letter_code
_entity_poly.pdbx_strand_id
1 'polypeptide(L)'
;MEKEELRVIPSKNYIILGIVIIVTILLQYYFYMWVNIYNESKINKPILDKYLDVINYNELNDYIVENQDGIIYTSVLMDEDIRDFEIKFKNRIRSGKLDKEVFYMDITNELKDKNTIKDMQGKYSLEYAKITDVPCLIIFEDGKLKSIYSIKDNEYDVDKMIEYINNIKFQDEEISKW
;
A
#
# COMPACT_ATOMS: atom_id res chain seq x y z
N MET A 1 9.98 67.03 -33.67
CA MET A 1 10.68 66.08 -32.81
C MET A 1 10.05 66.18 -31.44
N GLU A 2 9.12 65.32 -31.13
CA GLU A 2 8.48 65.22 -29.81
C GLU A 2 9.47 64.55 -28.87
N LYS A 3 9.85 65.24 -27.80
CA LYS A 3 10.68 64.65 -26.75
C LYS A 3 9.82 63.70 -25.94
N GLU A 4 10.04 62.37 -26.07
CA GLU A 4 9.52 61.39 -25.14
C GLU A 4 9.98 61.73 -23.73
N GLU A 5 9.10 62.20 -22.88
CA GLU A 5 9.38 62.38 -21.44
C GLU A 5 9.47 60.99 -20.84
N LEU A 6 10.69 60.59 -20.49
CA LEU A 6 10.95 59.37 -19.74
C LEU A 6 10.18 59.43 -18.41
N ARG A 7 9.16 58.64 -18.24
CA ARG A 7 8.40 58.51 -16.97
C ARG A 7 9.35 58.01 -15.88
N VAL A 8 9.74 58.86 -14.95
CA VAL A 8 10.51 58.48 -13.80
C VAL A 8 9.60 57.76 -12.82
N ILE A 9 9.85 56.46 -12.64
CA ILE A 9 9.09 55.61 -11.69
C ILE A 9 9.61 55.96 -10.27
N PRO A 10 8.72 56.34 -9.30
CA PRO A 10 9.12 56.63 -7.94
C PRO A 10 9.76 55.42 -7.26
N SER A 11 10.83 55.63 -6.49
CA SER A 11 11.57 54.57 -5.79
C SER A 11 10.70 53.69 -4.90
N LYS A 12 9.62 54.22 -4.32
CA LYS A 12 8.64 53.47 -3.54
C LYS A 12 7.98 52.32 -4.30
N ASN A 13 7.82 52.49 -5.63
CA ASN A 13 7.21 51.44 -6.44
C ASN A 13 8.12 50.21 -6.61
N TYR A 14 9.44 50.40 -6.64
CA TYR A 14 10.41 49.30 -6.64
C TYR A 14 10.43 48.56 -5.30
N ILE A 15 10.25 49.27 -4.17
CA ILE A 15 10.13 48.64 -2.87
C ILE A 15 8.87 47.78 -2.79
N ILE A 16 7.74 48.33 -3.23
CA ILE A 16 6.46 47.56 -3.30
C ILE A 16 6.61 46.35 -4.19
N LEU A 17 7.22 46.50 -5.37
CA LEU A 17 7.47 45.39 -6.27
C LEU A 17 8.33 44.28 -5.63
N GLY A 18 9.39 44.67 -4.91
CA GLY A 18 10.26 43.77 -4.17
C GLY A 18 9.49 42.98 -3.10
N ILE A 19 8.63 43.65 -2.34
CA ILE A 19 7.78 43.03 -1.33
C ILE A 19 6.82 42.02 -1.99
N VAL A 20 6.17 42.39 -3.09
CA VAL A 20 5.25 41.49 -3.83
C VAL A 20 5.99 40.25 -4.32
N ILE A 21 7.19 40.38 -4.86
CA ILE A 21 8.00 39.23 -5.31
C ILE A 21 8.33 38.31 -4.13
N ILE A 22 8.77 38.86 -3.01
CA ILE A 22 9.11 38.06 -1.81
C ILE A 22 7.87 37.30 -1.31
N VAL A 23 6.72 37.99 -1.19
CA VAL A 23 5.47 37.36 -0.76
C VAL A 23 5.04 36.25 -1.72
N THR A 24 5.19 36.45 -3.02
CA THR A 24 4.86 35.43 -4.02
C THR A 24 5.74 34.19 -3.90
N ILE A 25 7.04 34.36 -3.68
CA ILE A 25 7.97 33.24 -3.46
C ILE A 25 7.61 32.48 -2.19
N LEU A 26 7.30 33.17 -1.09
CA LEU A 26 6.90 32.54 0.17
C LEU A 26 5.60 31.75 0.02
N LEU A 27 4.61 32.28 -0.71
CA LEU A 27 3.37 31.57 -0.98
C LEU A 27 3.58 30.34 -1.85
N GLN A 28 4.43 30.40 -2.86
CA GLN A 28 4.77 29.23 -3.70
C GLN A 28 5.48 28.15 -2.88
N TYR A 29 6.43 28.54 -2.01
CA TYR A 29 7.11 27.62 -1.11
C TYR A 29 6.15 26.95 -0.13
N TYR A 30 5.25 27.72 0.49
CA TYR A 30 4.22 27.22 1.39
C TYR A 30 3.26 26.22 0.68
N PHE A 31 2.83 26.57 -0.53
CA PHE A 31 1.99 25.70 -1.34
C PHE A 31 2.70 24.38 -1.70
N TYR A 32 3.96 24.45 -2.08
CA TYR A 32 4.77 23.27 -2.36
C TYR A 32 4.89 22.34 -1.13
N MET A 33 5.21 22.92 0.04
CA MET A 33 5.24 22.15 1.28
C MET A 33 3.90 21.51 1.63
N TRP A 34 2.81 22.26 1.46
CA TRP A 34 1.47 21.75 1.73
C TRP A 34 1.10 20.56 0.81
N VAL A 35 1.42 20.65 -0.48
CA VAL A 35 1.22 19.55 -1.44
C VAL A 35 2.02 18.33 -1.06
N ASN A 36 3.29 18.49 -0.66
CA ASN A 36 4.12 17.36 -0.22
C ASN A 36 3.54 16.68 1.03
N ILE A 37 3.21 17.43 2.07
CA ILE A 37 2.60 16.91 3.30
C ILE A 37 1.27 16.20 2.98
N TYR A 38 0.46 16.75 2.08
CA TYR A 38 -0.79 16.15 1.67
C TYR A 38 -0.57 14.81 0.93
N ASN A 39 0.41 14.75 0.04
CA ASN A 39 0.76 13.52 -0.67
C ASN A 39 1.31 12.46 0.28
N GLU A 40 2.25 12.81 1.17
CA GLU A 40 2.76 11.91 2.20
C GLU A 40 1.63 11.36 3.09
N SER A 41 0.70 12.22 3.51
CA SER A 41 -0.44 11.77 4.33
C SER A 41 -1.37 10.81 3.60
N LYS A 42 -1.43 10.86 2.27
CA LYS A 42 -2.19 9.91 1.46
C LYS A 42 -1.49 8.57 1.35
N ILE A 43 -0.16 8.59 1.15
CA ILE A 43 0.65 7.37 0.98
C ILE A 43 0.71 6.57 2.29
N ASN A 44 0.64 7.26 3.43
CA ASN A 44 0.74 6.66 4.76
C ASN A 44 -0.57 6.09 5.31
N LYS A 45 -1.64 6.04 4.52
CA LYS A 45 -2.92 5.48 4.97
C LYS A 45 -3.23 4.19 4.24
N PRO A 46 -3.59 3.12 4.97
CA PRO A 46 -4.08 1.90 4.37
C PRO A 46 -5.28 2.18 3.45
N ILE A 47 -5.38 1.45 2.35
CA ILE A 47 -6.48 1.57 1.40
C ILE A 47 -7.50 0.46 1.62
N LEU A 48 -7.01 -0.72 1.98
CA LEU A 48 -7.79 -1.94 2.05
C LEU A 48 -8.41 -2.20 3.42
N ASP A 49 -7.99 -1.48 4.47
CA ASP A 49 -8.46 -1.60 5.85
C ASP A 49 -9.98 -1.45 6.04
N LYS A 50 -10.66 -0.84 5.07
CA LYS A 50 -12.12 -0.65 5.07
C LYS A 50 -12.90 -1.69 4.25
N TYR A 51 -12.18 -2.57 3.58
CA TYR A 51 -12.74 -3.52 2.61
C TYR A 51 -12.40 -4.96 2.93
N LEU A 52 -11.36 -5.18 3.72
CA LEU A 52 -10.89 -6.48 4.20
C LEU A 52 -10.78 -6.43 5.71
N ASP A 53 -10.96 -7.55 6.36
CA ASP A 53 -10.74 -7.67 7.79
C ASP A 53 -9.24 -7.58 8.10
N VAL A 54 -8.90 -6.82 9.14
CA VAL A 54 -7.50 -6.47 9.47
C VAL A 54 -6.97 -7.39 10.54
N ILE A 55 -5.77 -7.91 10.31
CA ILE A 55 -4.99 -8.68 11.29
C ILE A 55 -3.73 -7.89 11.63
N ASN A 56 -3.40 -7.76 12.92
CA ASN A 56 -2.12 -7.22 13.34
C ASN A 56 -1.03 -8.31 13.28
N TYR A 57 0.19 -7.91 12.92
CA TYR A 57 1.32 -8.84 12.84
C TYR A 57 1.53 -9.66 14.13
N ASN A 58 1.37 -9.03 15.30
CA ASN A 58 1.54 -9.70 16.59
C ASN A 58 0.44 -10.74 16.88
N GLU A 59 -0.71 -10.64 16.25
CA GLU A 59 -1.86 -11.52 16.39
C GLU A 59 -1.87 -12.65 15.35
N LEU A 60 -0.92 -12.64 14.42
CA LEU A 60 -0.87 -13.58 13.30
C LEU A 60 -0.83 -15.05 13.76
N ASN A 61 -0.12 -15.35 14.84
CA ASN A 61 -0.08 -16.72 15.36
C ASN A 61 -1.41 -17.19 15.93
N ASP A 62 -2.03 -16.33 16.73
CA ASP A 62 -3.31 -16.65 17.36
C ASP A 62 -4.36 -16.82 16.27
N TYR A 63 -4.32 -15.94 15.25
CA TYR A 63 -5.18 -16.05 14.08
C TYR A 63 -5.02 -17.39 13.36
N ILE A 64 -3.78 -17.84 13.07
CA ILE A 64 -3.52 -19.12 12.38
C ILE A 64 -3.99 -20.32 13.21
N VAL A 65 -3.88 -20.24 14.53
CA VAL A 65 -4.37 -21.30 15.44
C VAL A 65 -5.89 -21.38 15.45
N GLU A 66 -6.56 -20.22 15.42
CA GLU A 66 -8.02 -20.14 15.43
C GLU A 66 -8.64 -20.42 14.05
N ASN A 67 -7.96 -19.96 12.98
CA ASN A 67 -8.39 -20.09 11.60
C ASN A 67 -7.34 -20.91 10.84
N GLN A 68 -7.54 -22.23 10.81
CA GLN A 68 -6.56 -23.14 10.23
C GLN A 68 -6.37 -22.91 8.74
N ASP A 69 -7.41 -22.45 8.03
CA ASP A 69 -7.38 -22.10 6.62
C ASP A 69 -7.57 -20.60 6.46
N GLY A 70 -6.70 -19.97 5.69
CA GLY A 70 -6.77 -18.53 5.51
C GLY A 70 -5.89 -17.97 4.41
N ILE A 71 -6.30 -16.82 3.90
CA ILE A 71 -5.56 -16.05 2.90
C ILE A 71 -5.26 -14.68 3.49
N ILE A 72 -4.00 -14.33 3.61
CA ILE A 72 -3.56 -13.07 4.18
C ILE A 72 -2.79 -12.28 3.13
N TYR A 73 -3.29 -11.10 2.80
CA TYR A 73 -2.57 -10.13 1.99
C TYR A 73 -1.70 -9.25 2.90
N THR A 74 -0.40 -9.37 2.74
CA THR A 74 0.57 -8.51 3.45
C THR A 74 0.88 -7.27 2.63
N SER A 75 0.86 -6.12 3.27
CA SER A 75 1.11 -4.83 2.63
C SER A 75 2.17 -4.01 3.33
N VAL A 76 2.73 -3.05 2.60
CA VAL A 76 3.59 -1.98 3.11
C VAL A 76 3.10 -0.65 2.58
N LEU A 77 3.02 0.33 3.46
CA LEU A 77 2.72 1.71 3.09
C LEU A 77 3.97 2.40 2.51
N MET A 78 3.80 3.60 1.96
CA MET A 78 4.86 4.47 1.43
C MET A 78 5.49 4.02 0.09
N ASP A 79 4.88 3.06 -0.60
CA ASP A 79 5.29 2.64 -1.93
C ASP A 79 4.20 2.96 -2.94
N GLU A 80 4.54 3.68 -4.01
CA GLU A 80 3.56 4.13 -5.01
C GLU A 80 3.04 2.98 -5.87
N ASP A 81 3.88 2.01 -6.22
CA ASP A 81 3.50 0.86 -7.03
C ASP A 81 2.52 -0.04 -6.26
N ILE A 82 2.80 -0.27 -4.98
CA ILE A 82 1.92 -1.01 -4.07
C ILE A 82 0.59 -0.29 -3.92
N ARG A 83 0.64 1.03 -3.76
CA ARG A 83 -0.58 1.83 -3.63
C ARG A 83 -1.46 1.79 -4.86
N ASP A 84 -0.88 1.89 -6.05
CA ASP A 84 -1.60 1.80 -7.31
C ASP A 84 -2.22 0.40 -7.50
N PHE A 85 -1.49 -0.63 -7.11
CA PHE A 85 -2.00 -2.00 -7.06
C PHE A 85 -3.20 -2.11 -6.11
N GLU A 86 -3.09 -1.61 -4.88
CA GLU A 86 -4.17 -1.67 -3.89
C GLU A 86 -5.42 -0.88 -4.30
N ILE A 87 -5.26 0.23 -5.02
CA ILE A 87 -6.40 0.96 -5.60
C ILE A 87 -7.15 0.08 -6.61
N LYS A 88 -6.42 -0.63 -7.47
CA LYS A 88 -7.01 -1.57 -8.44
C LYS A 88 -7.67 -2.74 -7.72
N PHE A 89 -7.00 -3.33 -6.71
CA PHE A 89 -7.53 -4.44 -5.92
C PHE A 89 -8.82 -4.04 -5.18
N LYS A 90 -8.84 -2.90 -4.51
CA LYS A 90 -10.06 -2.32 -3.91
C LYS A 90 -11.22 -2.26 -4.90
N ASN A 91 -10.96 -1.81 -6.13
CA ASN A 91 -12.00 -1.70 -7.14
C ASN A 91 -12.54 -3.07 -7.55
N ARG A 92 -11.69 -4.10 -7.57
CA ARG A 92 -12.12 -5.50 -7.83
C ARG A 92 -12.95 -6.07 -6.69
N ILE A 93 -12.54 -5.85 -5.44
CA ILE A 93 -13.33 -6.24 -4.26
C ILE A 93 -14.73 -5.61 -4.34
N ARG A 94 -14.81 -4.30 -4.58
CA ARG A 94 -16.09 -3.58 -4.71
C ARG A 94 -16.97 -4.06 -5.87
N SER A 95 -16.38 -4.61 -6.91
CA SER A 95 -17.13 -5.19 -8.04
C SER A 95 -17.57 -6.63 -7.81
N GLY A 96 -17.32 -7.22 -6.63
CA GLY A 96 -17.69 -8.58 -6.29
C GLY A 96 -16.92 -9.64 -7.09
N LYS A 97 -15.68 -9.37 -7.45
CA LYS A 97 -14.82 -10.34 -8.17
C LYS A 97 -14.01 -11.22 -7.25
N LEU A 98 -13.98 -10.93 -5.96
CA LEU A 98 -13.30 -11.72 -4.94
C LEU A 98 -14.30 -12.66 -4.30
N ASP A 99 -14.14 -13.96 -4.51
CA ASP A 99 -15.06 -15.01 -4.05
C ASP A 99 -14.63 -15.63 -2.70
N LYS A 100 -13.40 -15.33 -2.27
CA LYS A 100 -12.81 -15.83 -1.02
C LYS A 100 -12.61 -14.71 -0.03
N GLU A 101 -12.67 -15.05 1.25
CA GLU A 101 -12.28 -14.15 2.33
C GLU A 101 -10.76 -13.97 2.34
N VAL A 102 -10.33 -12.72 2.37
CA VAL A 102 -8.92 -12.33 2.42
C VAL A 102 -8.74 -11.35 3.56
N PHE A 103 -7.76 -11.60 4.41
CA PHE A 103 -7.40 -10.70 5.50
C PHE A 103 -6.28 -9.77 5.08
N TYR A 104 -6.29 -8.57 5.61
CA TYR A 104 -5.29 -7.54 5.37
C TYR A 104 -4.33 -7.41 6.54
N MET A 105 -3.04 -7.41 6.27
CA MET A 105 -2.01 -7.21 7.29
C MET A 105 -0.99 -6.16 6.81
N ASP A 106 -0.98 -4.99 7.46
CA ASP A 106 0.04 -3.97 7.24
C ASP A 106 1.24 -4.25 8.15
N ILE A 107 2.41 -4.44 7.54
CA ILE A 107 3.67 -4.70 8.26
C ILE A 107 4.69 -3.56 8.09
N THR A 108 4.24 -2.37 7.74
CA THR A 108 5.10 -1.20 7.50
C THR A 108 5.97 -0.86 8.72
N ASN A 109 5.40 -0.96 9.91
CA ASN A 109 6.12 -0.64 11.15
C ASN A 109 7.11 -1.73 11.53
N GLU A 110 6.74 -2.97 11.31
CA GLU A 110 7.54 -4.16 11.60
C GLU A 110 8.76 -4.25 10.68
N LEU A 111 8.63 -3.81 9.41
CA LEU A 111 9.76 -3.76 8.47
C LEU A 111 10.83 -2.73 8.81
N LYS A 112 10.60 -1.84 9.76
CA LYS A 112 11.67 -0.99 10.33
C LYS A 112 12.73 -1.83 11.04
N ASP A 113 12.35 -2.98 11.56
CA ASP A 113 13.29 -4.01 11.98
C ASP A 113 13.69 -4.86 10.76
N LYS A 114 14.98 -4.84 10.42
CA LYS A 114 15.56 -5.58 9.28
C LYS A 114 15.40 -7.09 9.39
N ASN A 115 15.05 -7.61 10.57
CA ASN A 115 14.90 -9.03 10.81
C ASN A 115 13.47 -9.52 10.55
N THR A 116 12.46 -8.64 10.45
CA THR A 116 11.05 -9.04 10.36
C THR A 116 10.79 -10.07 9.27
N ILE A 117 11.23 -9.84 8.03
CA ILE A 117 11.06 -10.82 6.94
C ILE A 117 11.80 -12.12 7.25
N LYS A 118 13.00 -12.02 7.83
CA LYS A 118 13.79 -13.20 8.20
C LYS A 118 13.11 -14.01 9.30
N ASP A 119 12.51 -13.35 10.27
CA ASP A 119 11.75 -14.00 11.34
C ASP A 119 10.47 -14.65 10.81
N MET A 120 9.75 -13.99 9.90
CA MET A 120 8.63 -14.59 9.17
C MET A 120 9.07 -15.81 8.36
N GLN A 121 10.19 -15.71 7.64
CA GLN A 121 10.77 -16.83 6.89
C GLN A 121 11.12 -17.98 7.83
N GLY A 122 11.78 -17.72 8.96
CA GLY A 122 12.15 -18.75 9.91
C GLY A 122 10.97 -19.44 10.58
N LYS A 123 9.87 -18.71 10.77
CA LYS A 123 8.70 -19.20 11.49
C LYS A 123 7.68 -19.90 10.59
N TYR A 124 7.44 -19.36 9.40
CA TYR A 124 6.34 -19.80 8.52
C TYR A 124 6.81 -20.42 7.21
N SER A 125 8.04 -20.15 6.74
CA SER A 125 8.50 -20.68 5.47
C SER A 125 8.72 -22.19 5.51
N LEU A 126 8.29 -22.84 4.44
CA LEU A 126 8.57 -24.26 4.17
C LEU A 126 9.64 -24.39 3.07
N GLU A 127 10.11 -25.60 2.81
CA GLU A 127 11.13 -25.86 1.79
C GLU A 127 10.75 -25.33 0.41
N TYR A 128 9.45 -25.41 0.08
CA TYR A 128 8.88 -25.03 -1.23
C TYR A 128 8.14 -23.69 -1.22
N ALA A 129 7.88 -23.08 -0.07
CA ALA A 129 7.18 -21.80 0.05
C ALA A 129 7.95 -20.86 0.98
N LYS A 130 8.52 -19.79 0.42
CA LYS A 130 9.36 -18.83 1.16
C LYS A 130 8.80 -17.43 1.02
N ILE A 131 8.68 -16.73 2.15
CA ILE A 131 8.39 -15.30 2.19
C ILE A 131 9.68 -14.57 1.85
N THR A 132 9.84 -14.12 0.62
CA THR A 132 11.06 -13.45 0.16
C THR A 132 10.93 -11.93 0.18
N ASP A 133 9.73 -11.43 -0.08
CA ASP A 133 9.43 -10.01 -0.16
C ASP A 133 7.94 -9.73 0.17
N VAL A 134 7.63 -8.47 0.28
CA VAL A 134 6.28 -7.92 0.44
C VAL A 134 6.08 -6.81 -0.58
N PRO A 135 4.86 -6.62 -1.10
CA PRO A 135 3.60 -7.28 -0.71
C PRO A 135 3.48 -8.69 -1.28
N CYS A 136 2.82 -9.57 -0.53
CA CYS A 136 2.54 -10.93 -0.97
C CYS A 136 1.22 -11.45 -0.38
N LEU A 137 0.67 -12.52 -0.98
CA LEU A 137 -0.34 -13.33 -0.32
C LEU A 137 0.34 -14.48 0.39
N ILE A 138 -0.10 -14.73 1.61
CA ILE A 138 0.29 -15.89 2.41
C ILE A 138 -0.94 -16.77 2.59
N ILE A 139 -0.85 -18.01 2.16
CA ILE A 139 -1.96 -18.96 2.20
C ILE A 139 -1.63 -20.04 3.23
N PHE A 140 -2.51 -20.20 4.21
CA PHE A 140 -2.44 -21.24 5.22
C PHE A 140 -3.51 -22.31 4.95
N GLU A 141 -3.18 -23.57 5.24
CA GLU A 141 -4.07 -24.70 5.24
C GLU A 141 -3.67 -25.64 6.40
N ASP A 142 -4.63 -26.10 7.18
CA ASP A 142 -4.41 -26.87 8.40
C ASP A 142 -3.42 -26.19 9.38
N GLY A 143 -3.47 -24.86 9.48
CA GLY A 143 -2.57 -24.05 10.32
C GLY A 143 -1.11 -24.01 9.85
N LYS A 144 -0.82 -24.50 8.63
CA LYS A 144 0.52 -24.50 8.02
C LYS A 144 0.56 -23.66 6.76
N LEU A 145 1.73 -23.09 6.49
CA LEU A 145 1.93 -22.37 5.24
C LEU A 145 1.80 -23.32 4.06
N LYS A 146 0.80 -23.07 3.21
CA LYS A 146 0.55 -23.84 1.98
C LYS A 146 1.29 -23.27 0.79
N SER A 147 1.15 -21.96 0.57
CA SER A 147 1.77 -21.29 -0.56
C SER A 147 1.91 -19.79 -0.32
N ILE A 148 2.77 -19.18 -1.12
CA ILE A 148 2.98 -17.74 -1.15
C ILE A 148 2.86 -17.26 -2.59
N TYR A 149 2.12 -16.18 -2.80
CA TYR A 149 2.03 -15.51 -4.10
C TYR A 149 2.73 -14.16 -3.99
N SER A 150 3.88 -14.01 -4.64
CA SER A 150 4.60 -12.75 -4.74
C SER A 150 3.87 -11.85 -5.75
N ILE A 151 3.49 -10.67 -5.29
CA ILE A 151 2.80 -9.68 -6.12
C ILE A 151 3.79 -9.03 -7.09
N LYS A 152 5.00 -8.80 -6.62
CA LYS A 152 6.07 -8.23 -7.42
C LYS A 152 6.48 -9.14 -8.59
N ASP A 153 6.64 -10.44 -8.33
CA ASP A 153 7.00 -11.41 -9.38
C ASP A 153 5.90 -11.58 -10.42
N ASN A 154 4.66 -11.23 -10.07
CA ASN A 154 3.50 -11.21 -10.95
C ASN A 154 3.16 -9.81 -11.48
N GLU A 155 4.15 -8.91 -11.55
CA GLU A 155 4.06 -7.60 -12.21
C GLU A 155 2.93 -6.69 -11.67
N TYR A 156 2.56 -6.84 -10.40
CA TYR A 156 1.45 -6.12 -9.77
C TYR A 156 0.11 -6.28 -10.53
N ASP A 157 -0.11 -7.47 -11.12
CA ASP A 157 -1.34 -7.79 -11.85
C ASP A 157 -2.44 -8.26 -10.89
N VAL A 158 -3.43 -7.39 -10.68
CA VAL A 158 -4.56 -7.65 -9.78
C VAL A 158 -5.48 -8.75 -10.29
N ASP A 159 -5.69 -8.84 -11.61
CA ASP A 159 -6.60 -9.83 -12.17
C ASP A 159 -6.00 -11.24 -12.05
N LYS A 160 -4.71 -11.41 -12.26
CA LYS A 160 -3.98 -12.66 -11.98
C LYS A 160 -4.05 -13.06 -10.51
N MET A 161 -3.86 -12.08 -9.61
CA MET A 161 -3.94 -12.34 -8.17
C MET A 161 -5.34 -12.82 -7.76
N ILE A 162 -6.39 -12.17 -8.25
CA ILE A 162 -7.78 -12.56 -7.94
C ILE A 162 -8.10 -13.95 -8.51
N GLU A 163 -7.67 -14.23 -9.73
CA GLU A 163 -7.82 -15.56 -10.32
C GLU A 163 -7.10 -16.63 -9.48
N TYR A 164 -5.90 -16.32 -9.00
CA TYR A 164 -5.16 -17.21 -8.10
C TYR A 164 -5.93 -17.43 -6.79
N ILE A 165 -6.43 -16.38 -6.13
CA ILE A 165 -7.22 -16.48 -4.90
C ILE A 165 -8.47 -17.33 -5.10
N ASN A 166 -9.25 -17.06 -6.14
CA ASN A 166 -10.51 -17.75 -6.40
C ASN A 166 -10.31 -19.23 -6.76
N ASN A 167 -9.12 -19.59 -7.28
CA ASN A 167 -8.75 -20.97 -7.59
C ASN A 167 -8.16 -21.75 -6.40
N ILE A 168 -7.91 -21.11 -5.25
CA ILE A 168 -7.46 -21.80 -4.04
C ILE A 168 -8.58 -22.72 -3.57
N LYS A 169 -8.25 -24.00 -3.35
CA LYS A 169 -9.13 -25.00 -2.75
C LYS A 169 -8.56 -25.43 -1.42
N PHE A 170 -9.34 -25.31 -0.37
CA PHE A 170 -9.06 -25.88 0.93
C PHE A 170 -9.66 -27.29 1.02
N GLN A 171 -9.05 -28.19 1.78
CA GLN A 171 -9.45 -29.60 1.81
C GLN A 171 -10.90 -29.80 2.28
N ASP A 172 -11.38 -28.99 3.19
CA ASP A 172 -12.74 -29.08 3.71
C ASP A 172 -13.82 -28.68 2.68
N GLU A 173 -13.48 -27.90 1.66
CA GLU A 173 -14.40 -27.56 0.58
C GLU A 173 -14.67 -28.77 -0.37
N GLU A 174 -13.77 -29.75 -0.42
CA GLU A 174 -13.94 -30.95 -1.24
C GLU A 174 -14.87 -31.98 -0.58
N ILE A 175 -14.89 -32.02 0.76
CA ILE A 175 -15.72 -32.99 1.51
C ILE A 175 -17.20 -32.61 1.50
N SER A 176 -17.52 -31.31 1.39
CA SER A 176 -18.91 -30.84 1.41
C SER A 176 -19.71 -31.06 0.13
N LYS A 177 -19.09 -31.65 -0.91
CA LYS A 177 -19.73 -31.91 -2.22
C LYS A 177 -20.18 -33.36 -2.43
N TRP A 178 -20.09 -34.19 -1.41
CA TRP A 178 -20.56 -35.59 -1.38
C TRP A 178 -21.69 -35.73 -0.36
#